data_d8898877d72ff7315921e45d8e7e95e0
#
_entry.id   d8898877d72ff7315921e45d8e7e95e0
#
_cell.length_a   1.000
_cell.length_b   1.000
_cell.length_c   1.000
_cell.angle_alpha   90.00
_cell.angle_beta   90.00
_cell.angle_gamma   90.00
#
_symmetry.space_group_name_H-M   'P 1'
#
loop_
_entity.id
_entity.type
_entity.pdbx_description
1 polymer ?
#
loop_
_entity_poly.entity_id
_entity_poly.type
_entity_poly.pdbx_seq_one_letter_code
_entity_poly.pdbx_strand_id
1 'polypeptide(L)'
;KLPDRLVEDFFAFFDVVKTPIAIRSSSLLEDSHYQPFAGIYSTYMIPYLDDKYEMLRMLSDAIKGVYASVYYKDSKAYMQATSNVIDQEKMAVILQEVVGTQYGDRFYPSISGVARSINYYPINDELAEEGTVSLALGLGKYIVDGGLTLRVCPYHPDKVLQTSEMEMALRETQTRFYALDLKNTGQNFSLDDGFNLLKLPVKEAEADGSLNYIASTYDPYDMVIRDGIYPGGRKVITFANILQHDVFPLAEILRLAPKYGQGEVRRPV
;
A
#
# COMPACT_ATOMS: atom_id res chain seq x y z
N LYS A 1 5.39 26.98 -12.64
CA LYS A 1 3.96 27.16 -12.92
C LYS A 1 3.50 25.98 -13.80
N LEU A 2 2.37 25.38 -13.51
CA LEU A 2 1.76 24.39 -14.40
C LEU A 2 1.30 25.06 -15.70
N PRO A 3 1.36 24.37 -16.86
CA PRO A 3 0.74 24.85 -18.10
C PRO A 3 -0.77 25.05 -17.94
N ASP A 4 -1.31 26.11 -18.53
CA ASP A 4 -2.73 26.47 -18.36
C ASP A 4 -3.68 25.35 -18.85
N ARG A 5 -3.32 24.65 -19.93
CA ARG A 5 -4.06 23.46 -20.40
C ARG A 5 -4.18 22.35 -19.34
N LEU A 6 -3.09 22.06 -18.61
CA LEU A 6 -3.14 21.08 -17.53
C LEU A 6 -4.01 21.50 -16.36
N VAL A 7 -4.16 22.79 -16.11
CA VAL A 7 -5.06 23.31 -15.08
C VAL A 7 -6.52 23.00 -15.42
N GLU A 8 -6.92 23.17 -16.68
CA GLU A 8 -8.27 22.82 -17.15
C GLU A 8 -8.51 21.32 -17.05
N ASP A 9 -7.54 20.50 -17.48
CA ASP A 9 -7.62 19.04 -17.37
C ASP A 9 -7.75 18.59 -15.90
N PHE A 10 -7.04 19.22 -14.97
CA PHE A 10 -7.14 18.90 -13.54
C PHE A 10 -8.49 19.29 -12.94
N PHE A 11 -9.07 20.42 -13.35
CA PHE A 11 -10.41 20.76 -12.90
C PHE A 11 -11.45 19.75 -13.39
N ALA A 12 -11.35 19.30 -14.62
CA ALA A 12 -12.21 18.22 -15.15
C ALA A 12 -11.99 16.90 -14.38
N PHE A 13 -10.74 16.58 -14.05
CA PHE A 13 -10.39 15.41 -13.23
C PHE A 13 -11.03 15.48 -11.83
N PHE A 14 -11.00 16.65 -11.17
CA PHE A 14 -11.62 16.84 -9.86
C PHE A 14 -13.15 16.79 -9.91
N ASP A 15 -13.78 16.97 -11.07
CA ASP A 15 -15.22 16.77 -11.20
C ASP A 15 -15.65 15.31 -11.14
N VAL A 16 -14.75 14.41 -11.52
CA VAL A 16 -14.98 12.95 -11.57
C VAL A 16 -14.47 12.26 -10.31
N VAL A 17 -13.23 12.56 -9.90
CA VAL A 17 -12.57 11.90 -8.75
C VAL A 17 -12.87 12.67 -7.48
N LYS A 18 -13.58 12.03 -6.55
CA LYS A 18 -14.03 12.60 -5.27
C LYS A 18 -13.42 11.91 -4.06
N THR A 19 -12.33 11.20 -4.28
CA THR A 19 -11.58 10.48 -3.25
C THR A 19 -10.16 11.04 -3.15
N PRO A 20 -9.39 10.68 -2.13
CA PRO A 20 -7.98 11.03 -2.05
C PRO A 20 -7.20 10.57 -3.28
N ILE A 21 -6.15 11.31 -3.60
CA ILE A 21 -5.31 11.07 -4.79
C ILE A 21 -3.88 10.77 -4.34
N ALA A 22 -3.30 9.71 -4.86
CA ALA A 22 -1.88 9.42 -4.78
C ALA A 22 -1.16 9.99 -6.01
N ILE A 23 -0.10 10.73 -5.78
CA ILE A 23 0.77 11.34 -6.78
C ILE A 23 2.09 10.58 -6.71
N ARG A 24 2.37 9.78 -7.74
CA ARG A 24 3.47 8.82 -7.78
C ARG A 24 4.43 9.11 -8.89
N SER A 25 5.69 8.77 -8.66
CA SER A 25 6.68 8.68 -9.72
C SER A 25 6.37 7.55 -10.69
N SER A 26 6.76 7.74 -11.94
CA SER A 26 6.92 6.71 -12.95
C SER A 26 8.16 7.08 -13.75
N SER A 27 9.27 6.46 -13.42
CA SER A 27 10.55 6.81 -13.99
C SER A 27 11.10 5.68 -14.85
N LEU A 28 11.97 6.04 -15.79
CA LEU A 28 12.63 5.05 -16.66
C LEU A 28 13.49 4.07 -15.82
N LEU A 29 14.06 4.52 -14.71
CA LEU A 29 14.94 3.71 -13.88
C LEU A 29 14.17 2.82 -12.89
N GLU A 30 12.92 3.18 -12.50
CA GLU A 30 12.09 2.35 -11.60
C GLU A 30 11.78 0.97 -12.22
N ASP A 31 11.59 0.93 -13.54
CA ASP A 31 11.25 -0.28 -14.29
C ASP A 31 12.49 -1.00 -14.86
N SER A 32 13.68 -0.64 -14.41
CA SER A 32 14.93 -1.27 -14.88
C SER A 32 15.00 -2.73 -14.44
N HIS A 33 15.16 -3.63 -15.42
CA HIS A 33 15.30 -5.07 -15.17
C HIS A 33 16.58 -5.46 -14.41
N TYR A 34 17.62 -4.63 -14.43
CA TYR A 34 18.91 -4.94 -13.85
C TYR A 34 19.09 -4.43 -12.42
N GLN A 35 18.44 -3.30 -12.09
CA GLN A 35 18.56 -2.66 -10.78
C GLN A 35 17.25 -1.92 -10.50
N PRO A 36 16.27 -2.58 -9.86
CA PRO A 36 14.97 -1.96 -9.61
C PRO A 36 15.11 -0.78 -8.63
N PHE A 37 14.51 0.35 -9.00
CA PHE A 37 14.56 1.63 -8.30
C PHE A 37 13.32 1.88 -7.44
N ALA A 38 12.56 0.84 -7.14
CA ALA A 38 11.27 0.96 -6.45
C ALA A 38 11.42 1.59 -5.06
N GLY A 39 10.60 2.59 -4.77
CA GLY A 39 10.51 3.22 -3.45
C GLY A 39 11.56 4.28 -3.14
N ILE A 40 12.38 4.72 -4.12
CA ILE A 40 13.40 5.75 -3.93
C ILE A 40 12.84 7.15 -4.14
N TYR A 41 11.88 7.28 -5.06
CA TYR A 41 11.20 8.54 -5.30
C TYR A 41 9.97 8.69 -4.41
N SER A 42 9.65 9.93 -4.07
CA SER A 42 8.54 10.24 -3.17
C SER A 42 7.18 9.97 -3.81
N THR A 43 6.26 9.46 -3.00
CA THR A 43 4.84 9.33 -3.32
C THR A 43 4.05 10.18 -2.33
N TYR A 44 3.31 11.15 -2.84
CA TYR A 44 2.46 12.00 -2.01
C TYR A 44 1.01 11.53 -2.09
N MET A 45 0.30 11.59 -0.97
CA MET A 45 -1.15 11.37 -0.94
C MET A 45 -1.82 12.63 -0.44
N ILE A 46 -2.80 13.13 -1.18
CA ILE A 46 -3.57 14.33 -0.81
C ILE A 46 -5.02 13.95 -0.57
N PRO A 47 -5.69 14.53 0.45
CA PRO A 47 -7.11 14.33 0.67
C PRO A 47 -7.91 14.99 -0.45
N TYR A 48 -9.15 14.56 -0.64
CA TYR A 48 -10.11 15.31 -1.46
C TYR A 48 -10.59 16.55 -0.69
N LEU A 49 -10.62 17.68 -1.37
CA LEU A 49 -11.16 18.94 -0.86
C LEU A 49 -12.25 19.46 -1.83
N ASP A 50 -13.30 20.06 -1.29
CA ASP A 50 -14.36 20.65 -2.11
C ASP A 50 -13.90 21.90 -2.88
N ASP A 51 -12.93 22.64 -2.33
CA ASP A 51 -12.32 23.77 -3.03
C ASP A 51 -11.33 23.28 -4.10
N LYS A 52 -11.72 23.41 -5.36
CA LYS A 52 -10.90 23.02 -6.52
C LYS A 52 -9.58 23.79 -6.63
N TYR A 53 -9.53 25.03 -6.17
CA TYR A 53 -8.29 25.83 -6.23
C TYR A 53 -7.30 25.35 -5.16
N GLU A 54 -7.78 24.99 -3.99
CA GLU A 54 -6.97 24.41 -2.94
C GLU A 54 -6.45 23.03 -3.36
N MET A 55 -7.32 22.19 -3.94
CA MET A 55 -6.94 20.91 -4.55
C MET A 55 -5.85 21.10 -5.62
N LEU A 56 -6.02 22.07 -6.52
CA LEU A 56 -5.04 22.35 -7.57
C LEU A 56 -3.69 22.78 -6.98
N ARG A 57 -3.72 23.59 -5.91
CA ARG A 57 -2.50 24.00 -5.22
C ARG A 57 -1.76 22.81 -4.62
N MET A 58 -2.47 21.96 -3.86
CA MET A 58 -1.88 20.75 -3.26
C MET A 58 -1.34 19.79 -4.32
N LEU A 59 -2.13 19.53 -5.36
CA LEU A 59 -1.71 18.67 -6.48
C LEU A 59 -0.46 19.24 -7.17
N SER A 60 -0.44 20.55 -7.43
CA SER A 60 0.71 21.23 -8.04
C SER A 60 1.97 21.08 -7.19
N ASP A 61 1.86 21.22 -5.87
CA ASP A 61 3.00 21.12 -4.97
C ASP A 61 3.45 19.65 -4.82
N ALA A 62 2.52 18.69 -4.78
CA ALA A 62 2.83 17.27 -4.79
C ALA A 62 3.56 16.84 -6.09
N ILE A 63 3.10 17.29 -7.27
CA ILE A 63 3.77 17.03 -8.55
C ILE A 63 5.21 17.57 -8.54
N LYS A 64 5.39 18.81 -8.06
CA LYS A 64 6.74 19.39 -7.93
C LYS A 64 7.59 18.60 -6.94
N GLY A 65 7.02 18.13 -5.84
CA GLY A 65 7.68 17.27 -4.87
C GLY A 65 8.18 15.97 -5.48
N VAL A 66 7.35 15.30 -6.31
CA VAL A 66 7.76 14.09 -7.04
C VAL A 66 8.95 14.39 -7.96
N TYR A 67 8.90 15.46 -8.77
CA TYR A 67 10.04 15.83 -9.61
C TYR A 67 11.28 16.21 -8.80
N ALA A 68 11.11 16.89 -7.67
CA ALA A 68 12.21 17.26 -6.79
C ALA A 68 12.88 16.05 -6.14
N SER A 69 12.14 14.96 -5.90
CA SER A 69 12.64 13.75 -5.24
C SER A 69 13.78 13.06 -6.01
N VAL A 70 13.88 13.30 -7.32
CA VAL A 70 15.03 12.85 -8.13
C VAL A 70 16.35 13.39 -7.58
N TYR A 71 16.34 14.58 -6.99
CA TYR A 71 17.50 15.28 -6.48
C TYR A 71 17.72 15.11 -4.98
N TYR A 72 16.91 14.33 -4.30
CA TYR A 72 17.06 14.08 -2.86
C TYR A 72 18.33 13.25 -2.57
N LYS A 73 18.76 13.29 -1.32
CA LYS A 73 20.00 12.64 -0.88
C LYS A 73 19.99 11.14 -1.17
N ASP A 74 18.88 10.47 -0.89
CA ASP A 74 18.76 9.02 -1.05
C ASP A 74 18.76 8.62 -2.54
N SER A 75 18.05 9.37 -3.38
CA SER A 75 18.07 9.19 -4.83
C SER A 75 19.48 9.38 -5.41
N LYS A 76 20.18 10.44 -5.00
CA LYS A 76 21.57 10.69 -5.41
C LYS A 76 22.53 9.61 -4.92
N ALA A 77 22.41 9.18 -3.67
CA ALA A 77 23.27 8.13 -3.11
C ALA A 77 23.08 6.81 -3.86
N TYR A 78 21.83 6.47 -4.20
CA TYR A 78 21.56 5.27 -4.99
C TYR A 78 22.12 5.37 -6.41
N MET A 79 21.94 6.50 -7.08
CA MET A 79 22.49 6.73 -8.44
C MET A 79 24.02 6.67 -8.44
N GLN A 80 24.68 7.15 -7.39
CA GLN A 80 26.15 7.03 -7.24
C GLN A 80 26.61 5.60 -6.98
N ALA A 81 25.79 4.80 -6.31
CA ALA A 81 26.07 3.39 -6.05
C ALA A 81 25.79 2.48 -7.26
N THR A 82 25.08 2.97 -8.25
CA THR A 82 24.74 2.28 -9.49
C THR A 82 25.39 2.97 -10.68
N SER A 83 25.42 2.32 -11.83
CA SER A 83 25.94 2.92 -13.07
C SER A 83 24.98 3.94 -13.72
N ASN A 84 23.91 4.31 -13.04
CA ASN A 84 22.87 5.20 -13.55
C ASN A 84 23.30 6.67 -13.43
N VAL A 85 22.96 7.47 -14.41
CA VAL A 85 23.28 8.89 -14.48
C VAL A 85 22.01 9.73 -14.38
N ILE A 86 22.00 10.70 -13.48
CA ILE A 86 20.83 11.60 -13.24
C ILE A 86 20.30 12.24 -14.52
N ASP A 87 21.18 12.59 -15.45
CA ASP A 87 20.81 13.26 -16.70
C ASP A 87 20.06 12.34 -17.69
N GLN A 88 20.08 11.03 -17.44
CA GLN A 88 19.34 10.03 -18.22
C GLN A 88 17.96 9.73 -17.62
N GLU A 89 17.71 10.17 -16.40
CA GLU A 89 16.41 9.95 -15.74
C GLU A 89 15.31 10.76 -16.43
N LYS A 90 14.23 10.08 -16.74
CA LYS A 90 13.01 10.67 -17.29
C LYS A 90 11.84 10.32 -16.39
N MET A 91 11.32 11.31 -15.70
CA MET A 91 10.24 11.18 -14.74
C MET A 91 8.90 11.56 -15.38
N ALA A 92 7.95 10.64 -15.37
CA ALA A 92 6.54 10.92 -15.48
C ALA A 92 5.88 10.90 -14.10
N VAL A 93 4.69 11.47 -13.99
CA VAL A 93 3.91 11.47 -12.75
C VAL A 93 2.57 10.78 -13.02
N ILE A 94 2.23 9.81 -12.18
CA ILE A 94 0.95 9.12 -12.20
C ILE A 94 0.06 9.73 -11.12
N LEU A 95 -1.16 10.10 -11.50
CA LEU A 95 -2.25 10.45 -10.58
C LEU A 95 -3.15 9.22 -10.45
N GLN A 96 -3.29 8.72 -9.24
CA GLN A 96 -4.04 7.52 -8.96
C GLN A 96 -5.05 7.77 -7.85
N GLU A 97 -6.30 7.39 -8.07
CA GLU A 97 -7.32 7.39 -7.03
C GLU A 97 -6.92 6.40 -5.92
N VAL A 98 -6.99 6.84 -4.66
CA VAL A 98 -6.73 5.97 -3.51
C VAL A 98 -7.99 5.20 -3.17
N VAL A 99 -7.90 3.88 -3.23
CA VAL A 99 -9.00 3.01 -2.82
C VAL A 99 -9.02 2.86 -1.31
N GLY A 100 -10.19 2.99 -0.70
CA GLY A 100 -10.35 2.87 0.74
C GLY A 100 -11.73 3.30 1.21
N THR A 101 -11.88 3.41 2.51
CA THR A 101 -13.10 3.88 3.18
C THR A 101 -12.75 5.00 4.15
N GLN A 102 -13.62 5.97 4.24
CA GLN A 102 -13.51 7.05 5.21
C GLN A 102 -14.08 6.61 6.56
N TYR A 103 -13.28 6.77 7.61
CA TYR A 103 -13.65 6.56 9.00
C TYR A 103 -13.40 7.85 9.78
N GLY A 104 -14.43 8.67 9.91
CA GLY A 104 -14.28 10.02 10.50
C GLY A 104 -13.28 10.87 9.71
N ASP A 105 -12.18 11.23 10.34
CA ASP A 105 -11.14 12.09 9.77
C ASP A 105 -9.97 11.31 9.13
N ARG A 106 -10.12 10.02 8.91
CA ARG A 106 -9.09 9.15 8.35
C ARG A 106 -9.64 8.34 7.18
N PHE A 107 -8.76 8.02 6.23
CA PHE A 107 -9.12 7.25 5.06
C PHE A 107 -8.09 6.13 4.83
N TYR A 108 -8.55 4.89 4.74
CA TYR A 108 -7.69 3.74 4.48
C TYR A 108 -8.48 2.52 3.97
N PRO A 109 -7.85 1.62 3.21
CA PRO A 109 -8.46 0.35 2.83
C PRO A 109 -8.35 -0.67 3.98
N SER A 110 -9.32 -1.57 4.10
CA SER A 110 -9.24 -2.69 5.04
C SER A 110 -8.15 -3.69 4.67
N ILE A 111 -7.78 -3.76 3.37
CA ILE A 111 -6.80 -4.70 2.85
C ILE A 111 -5.93 -3.98 1.82
N SER A 112 -4.62 -4.11 1.98
CA SER A 112 -3.61 -3.79 0.96
C SER A 112 -2.70 -4.99 0.75
N GLY A 113 -2.13 -5.11 -0.44
CA GLY A 113 -1.23 -6.21 -0.73
C GLY A 113 -0.19 -5.86 -1.79
N VAL A 114 0.94 -6.56 -1.71
CA VAL A 114 1.97 -6.58 -2.75
C VAL A 114 2.14 -8.01 -3.22
N ALA A 115 1.78 -8.26 -4.49
CA ALA A 115 1.91 -9.56 -5.12
C ALA A 115 3.23 -9.67 -5.89
N ARG A 116 3.86 -10.83 -5.80
CA ARG A 116 5.05 -11.20 -6.57
C ARG A 116 4.78 -12.48 -7.35
N SER A 117 5.17 -12.51 -8.61
CA SER A 117 4.98 -13.67 -9.49
C SER A 117 5.92 -14.84 -9.16
N ILE A 118 6.98 -14.60 -8.39
CA ILE A 118 7.92 -15.62 -7.95
C ILE A 118 7.92 -15.67 -6.43
N ASN A 119 7.75 -16.88 -5.91
CA ASN A 119 7.95 -17.20 -4.51
C ASN A 119 9.41 -17.64 -4.30
N TYR A 120 10.25 -16.78 -3.76
CA TYR A 120 11.66 -17.08 -3.52
C TYR A 120 11.90 -18.01 -2.33
N TYR A 121 10.91 -18.19 -1.48
CA TYR A 121 11.00 -19.01 -0.27
C TYR A 121 9.74 -19.87 -0.13
N PRO A 122 9.52 -20.85 -1.03
CA PRO A 122 8.35 -21.74 -0.94
C PRO A 122 8.41 -22.57 0.34
N ILE A 123 7.24 -22.81 0.92
CA ILE A 123 7.06 -23.54 2.18
C ILE A 123 6.24 -24.80 1.90
N ASN A 124 6.67 -25.93 2.42
CA ASN A 124 6.01 -27.21 2.21
C ASN A 124 5.79 -27.54 0.71
N ASP A 125 4.53 -27.61 0.27
CA ASP A 125 4.15 -27.98 -1.09
C ASP A 125 4.01 -26.76 -2.03
N GLU A 126 4.35 -25.55 -1.56
CA GLU A 126 4.34 -24.36 -2.42
C GLU A 126 5.38 -24.49 -3.53
N LEU A 127 5.06 -23.96 -4.71
CA LEU A 127 5.97 -23.87 -5.85
C LEU A 127 6.44 -22.43 -6.07
N ALA A 128 7.65 -22.26 -6.61
CA ALA A 128 8.20 -20.94 -6.87
C ALA A 128 7.35 -20.12 -7.85
N GLU A 129 6.77 -20.77 -8.86
CA GLU A 129 5.93 -20.17 -9.89
C GLU A 129 4.52 -19.77 -9.42
N GLU A 130 4.09 -20.22 -8.25
CA GLU A 130 2.79 -19.85 -7.68
C GLU A 130 2.77 -18.43 -7.12
N GLY A 131 3.96 -17.85 -6.95
CA GLY A 131 4.09 -16.50 -6.43
C GLY A 131 3.78 -16.38 -4.94
N THR A 132 3.77 -15.15 -4.46
CA THR A 132 3.42 -14.84 -3.06
C THR A 132 2.83 -13.46 -2.93
N VAL A 133 2.04 -13.24 -1.90
CA VAL A 133 1.42 -11.95 -1.60
C VAL A 133 1.69 -11.58 -0.15
N SER A 134 2.12 -10.33 0.07
CA SER A 134 2.19 -9.72 1.39
C SER A 134 0.93 -8.91 1.64
N LEU A 135 0.15 -9.26 2.66
CA LEU A 135 -1.11 -8.59 3.01
C LEU A 135 -0.95 -7.76 4.27
N ALA A 136 -1.62 -6.60 4.31
CA ALA A 136 -1.67 -5.73 5.47
C ALA A 136 -3.01 -4.96 5.54
N LEU A 137 -3.38 -4.54 6.75
CA LEU A 137 -4.40 -3.53 7.01
C LEU A 137 -3.83 -2.15 6.69
N GLY A 138 -4.65 -1.27 6.13
CA GLY A 138 -4.31 0.13 5.88
C GLY A 138 -3.65 0.37 4.54
N LEU A 139 -3.07 1.54 4.35
CA LEU A 139 -2.44 1.95 3.10
C LEU A 139 -1.22 1.09 2.75
N GLY A 140 -1.08 0.73 1.48
CA GLY A 140 -0.02 -0.13 0.96
C GLY A 140 1.41 0.38 1.19
N LYS A 141 1.58 1.69 1.43
CA LYS A 141 2.86 2.27 1.84
C LYS A 141 3.44 1.60 3.10
N TYR A 142 2.58 1.12 4.02
CA TYR A 142 3.02 0.36 5.19
C TYR A 142 3.82 -0.89 4.81
N ILE A 143 3.44 -1.57 3.73
CA ILE A 143 4.15 -2.77 3.21
C ILE A 143 5.50 -2.37 2.62
N VAL A 144 5.51 -1.31 1.83
CA VAL A 144 6.71 -0.79 1.15
C VAL A 144 7.75 -0.31 2.18
N ASP A 145 7.31 0.32 3.26
CA ASP A 145 8.17 0.79 4.36
C ASP A 145 8.66 -0.35 5.29
N GLY A 146 8.39 -1.62 4.93
CA GLY A 146 8.87 -2.78 5.68
C GLY A 146 8.07 -3.10 6.94
N GLY A 147 6.79 -2.70 7.00
CA GLY A 147 5.88 -3.07 8.07
C GLY A 147 5.62 -4.58 8.14
N LEU A 148 5.17 -5.05 9.29
CA LEU A 148 4.79 -6.46 9.47
C LEU A 148 3.57 -6.79 8.63
N THR A 149 3.70 -7.78 7.74
CA THR A 149 2.66 -8.21 6.80
C THR A 149 2.41 -9.70 6.92
N LEU A 150 1.22 -10.16 6.60
CA LEU A 150 0.96 -11.57 6.45
C LEU A 150 1.41 -12.03 5.06
N ARG A 151 2.30 -13.01 5.00
CA ARG A 151 2.74 -13.64 3.74
C ARG A 151 1.85 -14.83 3.40
N VAL A 152 1.30 -14.83 2.21
CA VAL A 152 0.38 -15.87 1.73
C VAL A 152 0.81 -16.35 0.34
N CYS A 153 0.82 -17.68 0.13
CA CYS A 153 0.78 -18.23 -1.21
C CYS A 153 -0.69 -18.37 -1.64
N PRO A 154 -1.12 -17.71 -2.73
CA PRO A 154 -2.54 -17.74 -3.12
C PRO A 154 -3.08 -19.12 -3.49
N TYR A 155 -2.21 -20.06 -3.81
CA TYR A 155 -2.59 -21.46 -4.12
C TYR A 155 -2.71 -22.33 -2.87
N HIS A 156 -2.13 -21.86 -1.74
CA HIS A 156 -2.17 -22.53 -0.44
C HIS A 156 -2.61 -21.57 0.68
N PRO A 157 -3.83 -20.98 0.60
CA PRO A 157 -4.28 -19.94 1.52
C PRO A 157 -4.49 -20.42 2.96
N ASP A 158 -4.58 -21.73 3.15
CA ASP A 158 -4.69 -22.42 4.44
C ASP A 158 -3.32 -22.65 5.12
N LYS A 159 -2.22 -22.50 4.37
CA LYS A 159 -0.85 -22.78 4.84
C LYS A 159 -0.07 -21.50 5.05
N VAL A 160 -0.44 -20.74 6.07
CA VAL A 160 0.23 -19.47 6.44
C VAL A 160 1.20 -19.72 7.58
N LEU A 161 2.50 -19.62 7.32
CA LEU A 161 3.55 -19.90 8.31
C LEU A 161 3.39 -19.05 9.59
N GLN A 162 3.10 -17.77 9.45
CA GLN A 162 2.99 -16.83 10.58
C GLN A 162 1.80 -17.15 11.51
N THR A 163 0.84 -17.94 11.06
CA THR A 163 -0.32 -18.37 11.86
C THR A 163 -0.31 -19.88 12.19
N SER A 164 0.78 -20.58 11.82
CA SER A 164 0.91 -22.03 12.08
C SER A 164 1.04 -22.35 13.57
N GLU A 165 1.60 -21.45 14.35
CA GLU A 165 1.74 -21.54 15.80
C GLU A 165 1.22 -20.27 16.48
N MET A 166 0.53 -20.45 17.61
CA MET A 166 -0.08 -19.35 18.36
C MET A 166 0.95 -18.28 18.76
N GLU A 167 2.09 -18.69 19.29
CA GLU A 167 3.14 -17.75 19.73
C GLU A 167 3.68 -16.94 18.56
N MET A 168 3.87 -17.59 17.41
CA MET A 168 4.31 -16.93 16.18
C MET A 168 3.26 -15.95 15.71
N ALA A 169 2.00 -16.34 15.66
CA ALA A 169 0.89 -15.46 15.27
C ALA A 169 0.79 -14.21 16.15
N LEU A 170 0.98 -14.35 17.47
CA LEU A 170 0.96 -13.23 18.41
C LEU A 170 2.18 -12.30 18.27
N ARG A 171 3.34 -12.83 17.87
CA ARG A 171 4.58 -12.07 17.69
C ARG A 171 4.64 -11.36 16.34
N GLU A 172 4.26 -12.06 15.27
CA GLU A 172 4.41 -11.62 13.88
C GLU A 172 3.17 -10.88 13.35
N THR A 173 2.13 -10.69 14.17
CA THR A 173 0.93 -9.95 13.74
C THR A 173 1.20 -8.47 13.57
N GLN A 174 0.54 -7.87 12.60
CA GLN A 174 0.55 -6.42 12.40
C GLN A 174 0.00 -5.70 13.65
N THR A 175 0.73 -4.71 14.14
CA THR A 175 0.36 -3.92 15.33
C THR A 175 -0.01 -2.48 15.01
N ARG A 176 0.43 -1.97 13.85
CA ARG A 176 0.17 -0.61 13.38
C ARG A 176 -0.19 -0.63 11.91
N PHE A 177 -0.86 0.41 11.44
CA PHE A 177 -1.20 0.60 10.03
C PHE A 177 -1.10 2.07 9.64
N TYR A 178 -1.09 2.35 8.34
CA TYR A 178 -1.14 3.71 7.83
C TYR A 178 -2.54 4.05 7.35
N ALA A 179 -3.00 5.24 7.72
CA ALA A 179 -4.20 5.89 7.21
C ALA A 179 -3.85 7.30 6.71
N LEU A 180 -4.60 7.81 5.75
CA LEU A 180 -4.48 9.20 5.34
C LEU A 180 -5.24 10.09 6.32
N ASP A 181 -4.62 11.20 6.73
CA ASP A 181 -5.24 12.24 7.54
C ASP A 181 -6.08 13.16 6.65
N LEU A 182 -7.39 13.19 6.87
CA LEU A 182 -8.31 14.07 6.15
C LEU A 182 -8.45 15.45 6.79
N LYS A 183 -7.95 15.66 8.01
CA LYS A 183 -7.94 16.97 8.69
C LYS A 183 -6.85 17.88 8.17
N ASN A 184 -5.77 17.31 7.67
CA ASN A 184 -4.65 18.08 7.18
C ASN A 184 -4.97 18.64 5.78
N THR A 185 -5.79 19.68 5.75
CA THR A 185 -6.32 20.31 4.55
C THR A 185 -5.33 21.24 3.85
N GLY A 186 -4.08 20.83 3.70
CA GLY A 186 -3.17 21.45 2.74
C GLY A 186 -2.59 22.82 3.07
N GLN A 187 -2.85 23.36 4.25
CA GLN A 187 -2.19 24.62 4.64
C GLN A 187 -0.67 24.49 4.79
N ASN A 188 -0.17 23.24 4.95
CA ASN A 188 1.23 22.95 5.16
C ASN A 188 1.69 21.76 4.33
N PHE A 189 1.68 21.89 2.99
CA PHE A 189 2.34 20.88 2.17
C PHE A 189 3.81 20.77 2.57
N SER A 190 4.25 19.55 2.89
CA SER A 190 5.64 19.24 3.21
C SER A 190 6.24 18.35 2.13
N LEU A 191 7.54 18.50 1.91
CA LEU A 191 8.32 17.60 1.04
C LEU A 191 8.55 16.22 1.68
N ASP A 192 8.21 16.04 2.96
CA ASP A 192 8.10 14.74 3.60
C ASP A 192 6.87 14.02 3.04
N ASP A 193 7.07 12.90 2.39
CA ASP A 193 6.00 12.11 1.75
C ASP A 193 5.07 11.42 2.78
N GLY A 194 5.45 11.42 4.04
CA GLY A 194 4.65 10.98 5.18
C GLY A 194 3.78 12.07 5.83
N PHE A 195 3.81 13.33 5.35
CA PHE A 195 3.19 14.49 6.03
C PHE A 195 1.69 14.35 6.30
N ASN A 196 0.96 13.59 5.46
CA ASN A 196 -0.47 13.32 5.58
C ASN A 196 -0.77 11.90 6.09
N LEU A 197 0.23 11.17 6.55
CA LEU A 197 0.05 9.80 6.99
C LEU A 197 -0.01 9.71 8.50
N LEU A 198 -1.07 9.06 8.97
CA LEU A 198 -1.23 8.67 10.37
C LEU A 198 -0.72 7.23 10.54
N LYS A 199 0.22 7.02 11.46
CA LYS A 199 0.65 5.68 11.88
C LYS A 199 -0.12 5.28 13.13
N LEU A 200 -1.22 4.57 12.94
CA LEU A 200 -2.20 4.22 13.96
C LEU A 200 -1.99 2.79 14.50
N PRO A 201 -2.31 2.54 15.78
CA PRO A 201 -2.38 1.18 16.32
C PRO A 201 -3.61 0.46 15.75
N VAL A 202 -3.53 -0.87 15.57
CA VAL A 202 -4.63 -1.71 15.06
C VAL A 202 -5.92 -1.57 15.88
N LYS A 203 -5.83 -1.21 17.17
CA LYS A 203 -6.98 -0.92 18.04
C LYS A 203 -7.90 0.18 17.47
N GLU A 204 -7.37 1.16 16.77
CA GLU A 204 -8.18 2.21 16.12
C GLU A 204 -9.06 1.63 15.00
N ALA A 205 -8.51 0.68 14.25
CA ALA A 205 -9.27 -0.02 13.19
C ALA A 205 -10.37 -0.94 13.76
N GLU A 206 -10.22 -1.44 15.00
CA GLU A 206 -11.29 -2.15 15.71
C GLU A 206 -12.46 -1.20 15.99
N ALA A 207 -12.18 0.01 16.47
CA ALA A 207 -13.21 1.02 16.72
C ALA A 207 -13.93 1.46 15.43
N ASP A 208 -13.22 1.49 14.30
CA ASP A 208 -13.77 1.78 12.97
C ASP A 208 -14.60 0.61 12.39
N GLY A 209 -14.54 -0.59 12.99
CA GLY A 209 -15.19 -1.80 12.49
C GLY A 209 -14.50 -2.43 11.27
N SER A 210 -13.34 -1.93 10.85
CA SER A 210 -12.63 -2.41 9.65
C SER A 210 -11.93 -3.76 9.84
N LEU A 211 -11.85 -4.27 11.07
CA LEU A 211 -11.24 -5.57 11.40
C LEU A 211 -12.15 -6.78 11.18
N ASN A 212 -13.46 -6.60 11.01
CA ASN A 212 -14.45 -7.68 11.08
C ASN A 212 -14.16 -8.89 10.17
N TYR A 213 -13.51 -8.65 9.03
CA TYR A 213 -13.21 -9.71 8.05
C TYR A 213 -11.75 -10.14 8.00
N ILE A 214 -10.86 -9.40 8.68
CA ILE A 214 -9.41 -9.58 8.52
C ILE A 214 -8.69 -9.99 9.80
N ALA A 215 -9.38 -9.93 10.94
CA ALA A 215 -8.77 -10.25 12.22
C ALA A 215 -9.44 -11.43 12.91
N SER A 216 -8.63 -12.10 13.72
CA SER A 216 -9.01 -13.12 14.68
C SER A 216 -8.79 -12.58 16.11
N THR A 217 -9.39 -13.20 17.11
CA THR A 217 -9.23 -12.81 18.51
C THR A 217 -8.50 -13.91 19.26
N TYR A 218 -7.41 -13.55 19.94
CA TYR A 218 -6.72 -14.42 20.88
C TYR A 218 -7.44 -14.43 22.22
N ASP A 219 -7.86 -15.62 22.64
CA ASP A 219 -8.43 -15.89 23.96
C ASP A 219 -7.31 -16.32 24.93
N PRO A 220 -6.98 -15.52 25.97
CA PRO A 220 -5.92 -15.87 26.89
C PRO A 220 -6.30 -16.95 27.89
N TYR A 221 -7.59 -17.25 28.09
CA TYR A 221 -8.04 -18.29 29.00
C TYR A 221 -7.91 -19.67 28.38
N ASP A 222 -8.40 -19.81 27.17
CA ASP A 222 -8.33 -21.05 26.41
C ASP A 222 -7.00 -21.21 25.65
N MET A 223 -6.17 -20.17 25.61
CA MET A 223 -4.92 -20.09 24.84
C MET A 223 -5.11 -20.48 23.38
N VAL A 224 -6.14 -19.94 22.73
CA VAL A 224 -6.46 -20.21 21.31
C VAL A 224 -6.74 -18.90 20.56
N ILE A 225 -6.46 -18.92 19.25
CA ILE A 225 -6.87 -17.86 18.34
C ILE A 225 -8.16 -18.32 17.65
N ARG A 226 -9.23 -17.53 17.80
CA ARG A 226 -10.54 -17.78 17.18
C ARG A 226 -10.77 -16.77 16.07
N ASP A 227 -11.21 -17.24 14.91
CA ASP A 227 -11.50 -16.37 13.78
C ASP A 227 -12.71 -15.49 14.08
N GLY A 228 -12.55 -14.19 13.77
CA GLY A 228 -13.53 -13.16 14.03
C GLY A 228 -13.21 -12.27 15.23
N ILE A 229 -14.06 -11.26 15.41
CA ILE A 229 -13.94 -10.26 16.48
C ILE A 229 -14.85 -10.60 17.64
N TYR A 230 -14.24 -10.95 18.75
CA TYR A 230 -14.93 -11.22 20.00
C TYR A 230 -14.59 -10.17 21.06
N PRO A 231 -15.48 -9.86 21.99
CA PRO A 231 -15.20 -8.97 23.12
C PRO A 231 -14.02 -9.47 23.95
N GLY A 232 -13.17 -8.55 24.36
CA GLY A 232 -11.93 -8.93 25.08
C GLY A 232 -10.88 -9.55 24.15
N GLY A 233 -9.79 -10.03 24.72
CA GLY A 233 -8.71 -10.66 23.98
C GLY A 233 -7.93 -9.71 23.06
N ARG A 234 -6.77 -10.17 22.59
CA ARG A 234 -5.92 -9.42 21.66
C ARG A 234 -6.31 -9.71 20.23
N LYS A 235 -6.45 -8.68 19.41
CA LYS A 235 -6.70 -8.85 17.97
C LYS A 235 -5.42 -9.21 17.22
N VAL A 236 -5.53 -10.18 16.34
CA VAL A 236 -4.47 -10.75 15.51
C VAL A 236 -4.90 -10.62 14.05
N ILE A 237 -4.11 -9.99 13.22
CA ILE A 237 -4.42 -9.84 11.79
C ILE A 237 -4.03 -11.14 11.07
N THR A 238 -5.02 -11.95 10.73
CA THR A 238 -4.83 -13.27 10.13
C THR A 238 -5.37 -13.38 8.72
N PHE A 239 -6.29 -12.50 8.34
CA PHE A 239 -7.07 -12.60 7.09
C PHE A 239 -7.79 -13.95 6.92
N ALA A 240 -7.87 -14.79 7.97
CA ALA A 240 -8.39 -16.16 7.90
C ALA A 240 -9.82 -16.22 7.35
N ASN A 241 -10.70 -15.30 7.79
CA ASN A 241 -12.11 -15.27 7.35
C ASN A 241 -12.29 -15.05 5.84
N ILE A 242 -11.32 -14.47 5.15
CA ILE A 242 -11.41 -14.18 3.71
C ILE A 242 -10.42 -15.01 2.88
N LEU A 243 -9.47 -15.67 3.53
CA LEU A 243 -8.54 -16.59 2.87
C LEU A 243 -9.02 -18.04 2.94
N GLN A 244 -9.57 -18.45 4.08
CA GLN A 244 -9.90 -19.85 4.39
C GLN A 244 -11.41 -20.13 4.43
N HIS A 245 -12.22 -19.11 4.73
CA HIS A 245 -13.68 -19.22 4.74
C HIS A 245 -14.24 -18.47 3.52
N ASP A 246 -15.07 -19.08 2.72
CA ASP A 246 -15.63 -18.55 1.45
C ASP A 246 -16.51 -17.27 1.62
N VAL A 247 -16.15 -16.38 2.53
CA VAL A 247 -16.85 -15.10 2.74
C VAL A 247 -16.54 -14.10 1.61
N PHE A 248 -15.31 -14.15 1.09
CA PHE A 248 -14.85 -13.32 -0.01
C PHE A 248 -13.76 -14.07 -0.79
N PRO A 249 -13.77 -14.09 -2.13
CA PRO A 249 -12.86 -14.91 -2.94
C PRO A 249 -11.46 -14.28 -3.04
N LEU A 250 -10.86 -13.88 -1.91
CA LEU A 250 -9.57 -13.19 -1.90
C LEU A 250 -8.47 -14.07 -2.51
N ALA A 251 -8.41 -15.35 -2.16
CA ALA A 251 -7.40 -16.27 -2.69
C ALA A 251 -7.47 -16.37 -4.22
N GLU A 252 -8.67 -16.43 -4.80
CA GLU A 252 -8.86 -16.45 -6.26
C GLU A 252 -8.41 -15.15 -6.93
N ILE A 253 -8.76 -13.99 -6.35
CA ILE A 253 -8.32 -12.69 -6.84
C ILE A 253 -6.79 -12.61 -6.79
N LEU A 254 -6.18 -13.07 -5.71
CA LEU A 254 -4.73 -13.05 -5.53
C LEU A 254 -4.00 -13.99 -6.52
N ARG A 255 -4.61 -15.11 -6.94
CA ARG A 255 -4.06 -16.00 -7.99
C ARG A 255 -4.01 -15.31 -9.37
N LEU A 256 -4.89 -14.37 -9.61
CA LEU A 256 -4.92 -13.61 -10.87
C LEU A 256 -3.89 -12.48 -10.89
N ALA A 257 -3.66 -11.79 -9.76
CA ALA A 257 -2.81 -10.61 -9.68
C ALA A 257 -1.38 -10.82 -10.24
N PRO A 258 -0.62 -11.91 -9.90
CA PRO A 258 0.71 -12.14 -10.45
C PRO A 258 0.70 -12.41 -11.96
N LYS A 259 -0.39 -12.96 -12.51
CA LYS A 259 -0.51 -13.26 -13.94
C LYS A 259 -0.69 -12.00 -14.78
N TYR A 260 -1.41 -11.00 -14.27
CA TYR A 260 -1.57 -9.72 -14.94
C TYR A 260 -0.26 -8.92 -14.96
N GLY A 261 0.51 -8.90 -13.89
CA GLY A 261 1.83 -8.27 -13.85
C GLY A 261 2.84 -8.86 -14.83
N GLN A 262 2.77 -10.17 -15.12
CA GLN A 262 3.61 -10.80 -16.16
C GLN A 262 3.21 -10.40 -17.58
N GLY A 263 1.95 -10.05 -17.82
CA GLY A 263 1.46 -9.62 -19.13
C GLY A 263 2.00 -8.27 -19.58
N GLU A 264 2.28 -7.37 -18.66
CA GLU A 264 2.87 -6.05 -18.94
C GLU A 264 4.38 -6.13 -19.24
N VAL A 265 5.09 -7.07 -18.60
CA VAL A 265 6.54 -7.26 -18.80
C VAL A 265 6.88 -7.93 -20.14
N ARG A 266 5.92 -8.54 -20.83
CA ARG A 266 6.13 -9.27 -22.11
C ARG A 266 5.85 -8.48 -23.36
N ARG A 267 5.72 -7.18 -23.32
CA ARG A 267 5.71 -6.37 -24.56
C ARG A 267 7.15 -5.90 -24.86
N PRO A 268 7.86 -6.61 -25.76
CA PRO A 268 9.04 -5.99 -26.35
C PRO A 268 8.55 -4.80 -27.16
N VAL A 269 9.11 -3.65 -26.91
CA VAL A 269 9.01 -2.48 -27.77
C VAL A 269 9.94 -2.73 -28.95
#